data_8baae4e155b545b829461da23d38cce4
#
_entry.id   8baae4e155b545b829461da23d38cce4
#
_cell.length_a   1.000
_cell.length_b   1.000
_cell.length_c   1.000
_cell.angle_alpha   90.00
_cell.angle_beta   90.00
_cell.angle_gamma   90.00
#
_symmetry.space_group_name_H-M   'P 1'
#
loop_
_entity.id
_entity.type
_entity.pdbx_description
1 polymer ?
#
loop_
_entity_poly.entity_id
_entity_poly.type
_entity_poly.pdbx_seq_one_letter_code
_entity_poly.pdbx_strand_id
1 'polypeptide(L)'
;NWSQLRSINFYLDNMRKADAPEAVLNHYEGVGRFFRALFYYAKVRTFGAVPWYEKSIEATDQEALFKDRDNREYVCRKILADLDYACTYCSTAASYRNQASYIHRYVALALKARFCLYEGTMRKYHTLDPSTGRPWQSDESAMYLGECVKACEAIIGDGVYHLTDNAADRRTQYRAMFIESNATTTYANEIIWARNYDSELNVTHYMNSYFINQQYANYAFTRQFINTYLMTDGTPFTDKYPDYDSVDFTTECSGRDYRLAQTIRTPGFTRDGGTTQWAPDVTFSKTGYQPIKWLTDDSSKDTNTSKCDNDVPLMRYAEVLLNYAEAKAELNEMSEEVWNKTIKPLRERAGVTSIYPTTADPYMVEYFQNQVTDPFILEVRRER
;
A
#
# COMPACT_ATOMS: atom_id res chain seq x y z
N ASN A 1 5.01 -2.79 -20.46
CA ASN A 1 4.43 -2.94 -21.78
C ASN A 1 3.55 -1.71 -22.10
N TRP A 2 3.77 -1.05 -23.25
CA TRP A 2 3.03 0.14 -23.68
C TRP A 2 1.66 -0.19 -24.29
N SER A 3 1.39 -1.46 -24.60
CA SER A 3 0.07 -1.90 -25.13
C SER A 3 -1.08 -1.56 -24.19
N GLN A 4 -0.85 -1.60 -22.87
CA GLN A 4 -1.85 -1.20 -21.90
C GLN A 4 -2.23 0.27 -22.05
N LEU A 5 -1.24 1.16 -22.19
CA LEU A 5 -1.50 2.58 -22.43
C LEU A 5 -2.27 2.82 -23.74
N ARG A 6 -1.90 2.11 -24.81
CA ARG A 6 -2.62 2.20 -26.07
C ARG A 6 -4.10 1.85 -25.89
N SER A 7 -4.39 0.77 -25.17
CA SER A 7 -5.78 0.37 -24.90
C SER A 7 -6.53 1.42 -24.07
N ILE A 8 -5.87 2.00 -23.05
CA ILE A 8 -6.45 3.07 -22.21
C ILE A 8 -6.74 4.31 -23.06
N ASN A 9 -5.77 4.76 -23.87
CA ASN A 9 -5.95 5.94 -24.69
C ASN A 9 -6.99 5.70 -25.80
N PHE A 10 -7.00 4.52 -26.44
CA PHE A 10 -8.05 4.15 -27.39
C PHE A 10 -9.44 4.20 -26.77
N TYR A 11 -9.58 3.71 -25.53
CA TYR A 11 -10.82 3.83 -24.77
C TYR A 11 -11.19 5.30 -24.55
N LEU A 12 -10.27 6.14 -24.06
CA LEU A 12 -10.52 7.57 -23.82
C LEU A 12 -10.88 8.33 -25.10
N ASP A 13 -10.25 8.01 -26.24
CA ASP A 13 -10.53 8.63 -27.54
C ASP A 13 -11.94 8.30 -28.07
N ASN A 14 -12.56 7.20 -27.61
CA ASN A 14 -13.80 6.69 -28.17
C ASN A 14 -14.99 6.65 -27.18
N MET A 15 -14.76 6.62 -25.87
CA MET A 15 -15.81 6.35 -24.89
C MET A 15 -16.94 7.37 -24.89
N ARG A 16 -16.66 8.63 -25.25
CA ARG A 16 -17.69 9.69 -25.38
C ARG A 16 -18.59 9.57 -26.60
N LYS A 17 -18.35 8.58 -27.50
CA LYS A 17 -19.28 8.23 -28.59
C LYS A 17 -20.50 7.45 -28.10
N ALA A 18 -20.48 6.96 -26.88
CA ALA A 18 -21.62 6.25 -26.29
C ALA A 18 -22.76 7.23 -26.01
N ASP A 19 -23.97 6.79 -26.30
CA ASP A 19 -25.20 7.52 -25.96
C ASP A 19 -25.56 7.22 -24.48
N ALA A 20 -25.14 8.11 -23.58
CA ALA A 20 -25.31 7.96 -22.14
C ALA A 20 -25.39 9.34 -21.46
N PRO A 21 -26.02 9.43 -20.28
CA PRO A 21 -26.04 10.68 -19.49
C PRO A 21 -24.63 11.20 -19.20
N GLU A 22 -24.46 12.53 -19.21
CA GLU A 22 -23.15 13.17 -19.02
C GLU A 22 -22.46 12.73 -17.73
N ALA A 23 -23.20 12.55 -16.63
CA ALA A 23 -22.63 12.06 -15.36
C ALA A 23 -22.03 10.65 -15.47
N VAL A 24 -22.64 9.80 -16.30
CA VAL A 24 -22.13 8.43 -16.58
C VAL A 24 -20.87 8.52 -17.45
N LEU A 25 -20.89 9.36 -18.50
CA LEU A 25 -19.73 9.58 -19.36
C LEU A 25 -18.55 10.12 -18.56
N ASN A 26 -18.79 11.11 -17.70
CA ASN A 26 -17.75 11.69 -16.85
C ASN A 26 -17.18 10.68 -15.85
N HIS A 27 -18.02 9.82 -15.27
CA HIS A 27 -17.55 8.73 -14.42
C HIS A 27 -16.60 7.80 -15.17
N TYR A 28 -17.01 7.32 -16.34
CA TYR A 28 -16.22 6.37 -17.12
C TYR A 28 -14.97 7.02 -17.76
N GLU A 29 -15.00 8.30 -18.08
CA GLU A 29 -13.79 9.04 -18.44
C GLU A 29 -12.83 9.09 -17.23
N GLY A 30 -13.36 9.36 -16.03
CA GLY A 30 -12.59 9.32 -14.79
C GLY A 30 -11.93 7.97 -14.55
N VAL A 31 -12.62 6.87 -14.83
CA VAL A 31 -12.06 5.51 -14.78
C VAL A 31 -10.89 5.34 -15.77
N GLY A 32 -11.06 5.79 -17.01
CA GLY A 32 -9.99 5.74 -18.02
C GLY A 32 -8.75 6.56 -17.60
N ARG A 33 -8.97 7.78 -17.11
CA ARG A 33 -7.90 8.66 -16.61
C ARG A 33 -7.22 8.09 -15.37
N PHE A 34 -7.95 7.46 -14.45
CA PHE A 34 -7.39 6.73 -13.31
C PHE A 34 -6.40 5.65 -13.77
N PHE A 35 -6.76 4.82 -14.74
CA PHE A 35 -5.87 3.78 -15.24
C PHE A 35 -4.67 4.35 -16.00
N ARG A 36 -4.81 5.48 -16.69
CA ARG A 36 -3.68 6.18 -17.31
C ARG A 36 -2.71 6.73 -16.25
N ALA A 37 -3.24 7.36 -15.21
CA ALA A 37 -2.45 7.82 -14.08
C ALA A 37 -1.72 6.66 -13.37
N LEU A 38 -2.40 5.55 -13.10
CA LEU A 38 -1.81 4.36 -12.49
C LEU A 38 -0.68 3.78 -13.35
N PHE A 39 -0.88 3.70 -14.68
CA PHE A 39 0.14 3.25 -15.62
C PHE A 39 1.38 4.15 -15.56
N TYR A 40 1.19 5.47 -15.67
CA TYR A 40 2.31 6.41 -15.67
C TYR A 40 3.00 6.51 -14.31
N TYR A 41 2.25 6.39 -13.21
CA TYR A 41 2.85 6.32 -11.87
C TYR A 41 3.82 5.12 -11.77
N ALA A 42 3.43 3.95 -12.25
CA ALA A 42 4.33 2.81 -12.31
C ALA A 42 5.56 3.06 -13.18
N LYS A 43 5.39 3.76 -14.33
CA LYS A 43 6.50 4.11 -15.22
C LYS A 43 7.47 5.11 -14.60
N VAL A 44 6.94 6.16 -13.98
CA VAL A 44 7.77 7.19 -13.31
C VAL A 44 8.56 6.59 -12.14
N ARG A 45 7.98 5.66 -11.39
CA ARG A 45 8.69 4.95 -10.31
C ARG A 45 9.87 4.12 -10.82
N THR A 46 9.74 3.55 -12.02
CA THR A 46 10.75 2.65 -12.57
C THR A 46 11.80 3.38 -13.41
N PHE A 47 11.39 4.37 -14.19
CA PHE A 47 12.23 4.98 -15.22
C PHE A 47 12.45 6.49 -15.04
N GLY A 48 11.73 7.15 -14.14
CA GLY A 48 11.73 8.60 -14.02
C GLY A 48 11.08 9.28 -15.21
N ALA A 49 11.88 9.87 -16.07
CA ALA A 49 11.43 10.49 -17.31
C ALA A 49 10.93 9.44 -18.34
N VAL A 50 9.74 9.66 -18.89
CA VAL A 50 9.11 8.81 -19.92
C VAL A 50 8.28 9.65 -20.88
N PRO A 51 8.04 9.22 -22.13
CA PRO A 51 7.18 9.97 -23.05
C PRO A 51 5.72 9.90 -22.59
N TRP A 52 5.06 11.07 -22.53
CA TRP A 52 3.63 11.17 -22.23
C TRP A 52 2.81 11.15 -23.50
N TYR A 53 1.79 10.31 -23.55
CA TYR A 53 0.84 10.21 -24.64
C TYR A 53 -0.60 10.37 -24.13
N GLU A 54 -1.29 11.36 -24.65
CA GLU A 54 -2.70 11.64 -24.29
C GLU A 54 -3.70 10.87 -25.15
N LYS A 55 -3.26 10.41 -26.33
CA LYS A 55 -4.10 9.72 -27.32
C LYS A 55 -3.47 8.40 -27.76
N SER A 56 -4.26 7.58 -28.40
CA SER A 56 -3.75 6.40 -29.09
C SER A 56 -2.84 6.82 -30.25
N ILE A 57 -1.74 6.10 -30.43
CA ILE A 57 -0.75 6.38 -31.48
C ILE A 57 -1.00 5.43 -32.64
N GLU A 58 -1.07 5.96 -33.84
CA GLU A 58 -1.13 5.17 -35.09
C GLU A 58 0.24 4.56 -35.41
N ALA A 59 0.25 3.36 -35.98
CA ALA A 59 1.49 2.66 -36.31
C ALA A 59 2.33 3.40 -37.38
N THR A 60 1.74 4.33 -38.09
CA THR A 60 2.37 5.17 -39.13
C THR A 60 2.93 6.49 -38.59
N ASP A 61 2.57 6.87 -37.37
CA ASP A 61 3.03 8.12 -36.74
C ASP A 61 4.45 7.95 -36.18
N GLN A 62 5.43 8.13 -37.05
CA GLN A 62 6.85 7.98 -36.72
C GLN A 62 7.31 9.01 -35.67
N GLU A 63 6.79 10.24 -35.73
CA GLU A 63 7.15 11.28 -34.76
C GLU A 63 6.73 10.93 -33.36
N ALA A 64 5.49 10.48 -33.18
CA ALA A 64 5.00 10.05 -31.87
C ALA A 64 5.70 8.75 -31.39
N LEU A 65 5.96 7.79 -32.30
CA LEU A 65 6.59 6.52 -31.95
C LEU A 65 8.05 6.68 -31.46
N PHE A 66 8.77 7.66 -31.99
CA PHE A 66 10.17 7.94 -31.65
C PHE A 66 10.35 9.21 -30.81
N LYS A 67 9.26 9.71 -30.21
CA LYS A 67 9.31 10.86 -29.30
C LYS A 67 10.29 10.62 -28.15
N ASP A 68 11.08 11.63 -27.85
CA ASP A 68 11.95 11.65 -26.67
C ASP A 68 11.16 11.57 -25.37
N ARG A 69 11.85 11.29 -24.26
CA ARG A 69 11.25 11.28 -22.94
C ARG A 69 10.87 12.70 -22.53
N ASP A 70 9.65 12.87 -22.06
CA ASP A 70 9.25 14.06 -21.32
C ASP A 70 9.88 14.02 -19.93
N ASN A 71 10.18 15.18 -19.37
CA ASN A 71 10.77 15.21 -18.04
C ASN A 71 9.77 14.70 -16.99
N ARG A 72 10.32 14.21 -15.86
CA ARG A 72 9.54 13.65 -14.78
C ARG A 72 8.50 14.62 -14.24
N GLU A 73 8.85 15.90 -14.08
CA GLU A 73 7.96 16.92 -13.50
C GLU A 73 6.73 17.14 -14.37
N TYR A 74 6.91 17.21 -15.69
CA TYR A 74 5.78 17.30 -16.63
C TYR A 74 4.88 16.06 -16.55
N VAL A 75 5.46 14.87 -16.55
CA VAL A 75 4.68 13.62 -16.46
C VAL A 75 3.93 13.54 -15.12
N CYS A 76 4.56 13.90 -14.01
CA CYS A 76 3.91 13.91 -12.69
C CYS A 76 2.75 14.91 -12.60
N ARG A 77 2.87 16.10 -13.22
CA ARG A 77 1.76 17.04 -13.31
C ARG A 77 0.59 16.49 -14.14
N LYS A 78 0.88 15.76 -15.22
CA LYS A 78 -0.15 15.09 -16.02
C LYS A 78 -0.84 13.96 -15.26
N ILE A 79 -0.08 13.17 -14.49
CA ILE A 79 -0.65 12.15 -13.58
C ILE A 79 -1.60 12.81 -12.57
N LEU A 80 -1.16 13.91 -11.93
CA LEU A 80 -1.98 14.64 -10.98
C LEU A 80 -3.27 15.15 -11.61
N ALA A 81 -3.21 15.75 -12.81
CA ALA A 81 -4.38 16.23 -13.52
C ALA A 81 -5.38 15.11 -13.88
N ASP A 82 -4.90 13.94 -14.27
CA ASP A 82 -5.77 12.77 -14.51
C ASP A 82 -6.43 12.28 -13.20
N LEU A 83 -5.69 12.29 -12.09
CA LEU A 83 -6.23 11.92 -10.78
C LEU A 83 -7.22 12.95 -10.27
N ASP A 84 -6.99 14.25 -10.46
CA ASP A 84 -7.92 15.32 -10.09
C ASP A 84 -9.25 15.17 -10.81
N TYR A 85 -9.20 14.87 -12.10
CA TYR A 85 -10.42 14.59 -12.87
C TYR A 85 -11.15 13.36 -12.30
N ALA A 86 -10.44 12.26 -12.06
CA ALA A 86 -11.03 11.05 -11.51
C ALA A 86 -11.64 11.27 -10.11
N CYS A 87 -10.96 12.02 -9.24
CA CYS A 87 -11.45 12.39 -7.91
C CYS A 87 -12.71 13.27 -7.97
N THR A 88 -12.86 14.06 -9.03
CA THR A 88 -14.01 14.96 -9.22
C THR A 88 -15.22 14.20 -9.77
N TYR A 89 -15.02 13.36 -10.77
CA TYR A 89 -16.10 12.83 -11.58
C TYR A 89 -16.42 11.36 -11.37
N CYS A 90 -15.53 10.57 -10.77
CA CYS A 90 -15.88 9.19 -10.43
C CYS A 90 -16.99 9.15 -9.37
N SER A 91 -17.93 8.24 -9.56
CA SER A 91 -19.13 8.12 -8.74
C SER A 91 -18.80 7.78 -7.27
N THR A 92 -19.64 8.28 -6.36
CA THR A 92 -19.68 7.88 -4.93
C THR A 92 -20.84 6.94 -4.63
N ALA A 93 -21.66 6.61 -5.62
CA ALA A 93 -22.86 5.79 -5.43
C ALA A 93 -22.53 4.40 -4.86
N ALA A 94 -23.40 3.90 -3.98
CA ALA A 94 -23.22 2.60 -3.34
C ALA A 94 -23.09 1.44 -4.33
N SER A 95 -23.76 1.54 -5.50
CA SER A 95 -23.68 0.55 -6.58
C SER A 95 -22.26 0.34 -7.12
N TYR A 96 -21.40 1.37 -7.07
CA TYR A 96 -20.00 1.27 -7.42
C TYR A 96 -19.13 0.97 -6.17
N ARG A 97 -19.37 1.71 -5.09
CA ARG A 97 -18.56 1.63 -3.86
C ARG A 97 -18.61 0.26 -3.19
N ASN A 98 -19.76 -0.42 -3.21
CA ASN A 98 -19.93 -1.74 -2.60
C ASN A 98 -19.29 -2.86 -3.43
N GLN A 99 -18.67 -2.53 -4.56
CA GLN A 99 -17.90 -3.44 -5.40
C GLN A 99 -16.41 -3.07 -5.27
N ALA A 100 -15.69 -3.73 -4.39
CA ALA A 100 -14.30 -3.41 -4.10
C ALA A 100 -13.36 -3.50 -5.32
N SER A 101 -13.76 -4.18 -6.41
CA SER A 101 -13.03 -4.26 -7.68
C SER A 101 -13.32 -3.08 -8.63
N TYR A 102 -14.33 -2.25 -8.35
CA TYR A 102 -14.70 -1.14 -9.21
C TYR A 102 -13.91 0.12 -8.86
N ILE A 103 -13.69 0.96 -9.88
CA ILE A 103 -13.09 2.27 -9.67
C ILE A 103 -14.19 3.28 -9.36
N HIS A 104 -14.09 3.88 -8.20
CA HIS A 104 -14.99 4.93 -7.71
C HIS A 104 -14.15 6.05 -7.08
N ARG A 105 -14.78 7.15 -6.67
CA ARG A 105 -14.10 8.35 -6.18
C ARG A 105 -13.07 8.06 -5.08
N TYR A 106 -13.38 7.20 -4.13
CA TYR A 106 -12.45 6.91 -3.02
C TYR A 106 -11.23 6.11 -3.46
N VAL A 107 -11.34 5.27 -4.49
CA VAL A 107 -10.18 4.60 -5.11
C VAL A 107 -9.28 5.63 -5.79
N ALA A 108 -9.88 6.61 -6.50
CA ALA A 108 -9.12 7.69 -7.14
C ALA A 108 -8.41 8.57 -6.09
N LEU A 109 -9.09 8.95 -5.01
CA LEU A 109 -8.51 9.71 -3.90
C LEU A 109 -7.37 8.94 -3.21
N ALA A 110 -7.53 7.63 -2.97
CA ALA A 110 -6.50 6.80 -2.36
C ALA A 110 -5.25 6.68 -3.26
N LEU A 111 -5.43 6.55 -4.58
CA LEU A 111 -4.31 6.58 -5.53
C LEU A 111 -3.65 7.96 -5.59
N LYS A 112 -4.44 9.03 -5.57
CA LYS A 112 -3.92 10.40 -5.51
C LYS A 112 -3.07 10.60 -4.26
N ALA A 113 -3.55 10.20 -3.09
CA ALA A 113 -2.80 10.28 -1.84
C ALA A 113 -1.48 9.52 -1.91
N ARG A 114 -1.50 8.26 -2.39
CA ARG A 114 -0.31 7.41 -2.55
C ARG A 114 0.71 8.03 -3.52
N PHE A 115 0.25 8.51 -4.67
CA PHE A 115 1.10 9.14 -5.67
C PHE A 115 1.71 10.44 -5.15
N CYS A 116 0.90 11.30 -4.54
CA CYS A 116 1.35 12.60 -4.05
C CYS A 116 2.32 12.48 -2.87
N LEU A 117 2.10 11.52 -1.95
CA LEU A 117 3.06 11.22 -0.90
C LEU A 117 4.40 10.78 -1.48
N TYR A 118 4.38 9.84 -2.44
CA TYR A 118 5.59 9.35 -3.09
C TYR A 118 6.37 10.46 -3.80
N GLU A 119 5.69 11.28 -4.61
CA GLU A 119 6.37 12.35 -5.36
C GLU A 119 6.84 13.48 -4.45
N GLY A 120 6.05 13.82 -3.43
CA GLY A 120 6.42 14.84 -2.45
C GLY A 120 7.66 14.45 -1.64
N THR A 121 7.71 13.22 -1.12
CA THR A 121 8.88 12.71 -0.40
C THR A 121 10.08 12.50 -1.32
N MET A 122 9.88 12.02 -2.55
CA MET A 122 10.93 11.90 -3.55
C MET A 122 11.64 13.24 -3.77
N ARG A 123 10.90 14.33 -3.93
CA ARG A 123 11.47 15.67 -4.12
C ARG A 123 12.10 16.24 -2.86
N LYS A 124 11.55 15.94 -1.69
CA LYS A 124 12.10 16.41 -0.41
C LYS A 124 13.48 15.80 -0.11
N TYR A 125 13.63 14.51 -0.36
CA TYR A 125 14.85 13.78 0.00
C TYR A 125 15.91 13.68 -1.11
N HIS A 126 15.58 14.10 -2.32
CA HIS A 126 16.52 14.12 -3.45
C HIS A 126 16.64 15.53 -4.01
N THR A 127 17.83 16.12 -3.91
CA THR A 127 18.13 17.46 -4.47
C THR A 127 18.20 17.48 -5.98
N LEU A 128 18.41 16.31 -6.59
CA LEU A 128 18.45 16.10 -8.04
C LEU A 128 17.41 15.07 -8.44
N ASP A 129 16.84 15.23 -9.63
CA ASP A 129 16.06 14.17 -10.27
C ASP A 129 16.93 12.94 -10.49
N PRO A 130 16.67 11.79 -9.83
CA PRO A 130 17.52 10.61 -9.94
C PRO A 130 17.59 10.03 -11.37
N SER A 131 16.62 10.34 -12.22
CA SER A 131 16.58 9.83 -13.60
C SER A 131 17.46 10.61 -14.58
N THR A 132 17.74 11.88 -14.28
CA THR A 132 18.48 12.79 -15.14
C THR A 132 19.77 13.32 -14.52
N GLY A 133 19.89 13.24 -13.18
CA GLY A 133 20.98 13.86 -12.41
C GLY A 133 20.94 15.39 -12.42
N ARG A 134 19.83 16.01 -12.82
CA ARG A 134 19.65 17.47 -12.88
C ARG A 134 18.85 17.98 -11.70
N PRO A 135 19.08 19.23 -11.26
CA PRO A 135 18.22 19.86 -10.27
C PRO A 135 16.76 19.87 -10.71
N TRP A 136 15.84 19.80 -9.75
CA TRP A 136 14.41 20.01 -10.01
C TRP A 136 14.17 21.40 -10.61
N GLN A 137 13.26 21.52 -11.56
CA GLN A 137 12.92 22.82 -12.17
C GLN A 137 12.16 23.73 -11.18
N SER A 138 11.42 23.09 -10.27
CA SER A 138 10.68 23.76 -9.21
C SER A 138 10.64 22.89 -7.95
N ASP A 139 10.70 23.52 -6.77
CA ASP A 139 10.41 22.82 -5.51
C ASP A 139 8.90 22.69 -5.33
N GLU A 140 8.40 21.50 -5.61
CA GLU A 140 6.98 21.18 -5.48
C GLU A 140 6.72 20.13 -4.40
N SER A 141 7.70 19.83 -3.55
CA SER A 141 7.55 18.84 -2.48
C SER A 141 6.33 19.15 -1.61
N ALA A 142 6.26 20.36 -1.06
CA ALA A 142 5.15 20.79 -0.21
C ALA A 142 3.80 20.78 -0.93
N MET A 143 3.78 21.10 -2.23
CA MET A 143 2.55 21.04 -3.04
C MET A 143 2.00 19.63 -3.13
N TYR A 144 2.84 18.63 -3.48
CA TYR A 144 2.41 17.24 -3.55
C TYR A 144 2.01 16.70 -2.18
N LEU A 145 2.76 16.99 -1.12
CA LEU A 145 2.39 16.60 0.24
C LEU A 145 1.04 17.20 0.66
N GLY A 146 0.78 18.47 0.32
CA GLY A 146 -0.50 19.13 0.55
C GLY A 146 -1.66 18.48 -0.22
N GLU A 147 -1.43 18.07 -1.47
CA GLU A 147 -2.43 17.33 -2.26
C GLU A 147 -2.68 15.91 -1.68
N CYS A 148 -1.67 15.25 -1.10
CA CYS A 148 -1.85 14.02 -0.34
C CYS A 148 -2.77 14.25 0.87
N VAL A 149 -2.51 15.29 1.67
CA VAL A 149 -3.33 15.68 2.82
C VAL A 149 -4.79 15.88 2.41
N LYS A 150 -5.06 16.70 1.39
CA LYS A 150 -6.42 16.97 0.89
C LYS A 150 -7.15 15.70 0.45
N ALA A 151 -6.47 14.81 -0.26
CA ALA A 151 -7.06 13.56 -0.72
C ALA A 151 -7.41 12.63 0.45
N CYS A 152 -6.55 12.53 1.47
CA CYS A 152 -6.82 11.77 2.67
C CYS A 152 -7.97 12.39 3.49
N GLU A 153 -7.97 13.71 3.68
CA GLU A 153 -9.03 14.43 4.40
C GLU A 153 -10.40 14.22 3.77
N ALA A 154 -10.48 14.18 2.43
CA ALA A 154 -11.72 13.90 1.73
C ALA A 154 -12.26 12.49 2.02
N ILE A 155 -11.38 11.47 2.09
CA ILE A 155 -11.80 10.10 2.43
C ILE A 155 -12.22 10.01 3.91
N ILE A 156 -11.41 10.59 4.81
CA ILE A 156 -11.63 10.55 6.25
C ILE A 156 -12.90 11.35 6.62
N GLY A 157 -13.09 12.52 6.02
CA GLY A 157 -14.21 13.42 6.30
C GLY A 157 -15.56 12.87 5.86
N ASP A 158 -15.61 12.12 4.76
CA ASP A 158 -16.85 11.49 4.29
C ASP A 158 -17.30 10.33 5.21
N GLY A 159 -16.42 9.79 6.08
CA GLY A 159 -16.75 8.80 7.10
C GLY A 159 -17.26 7.44 6.58
N VAL A 160 -17.05 7.16 5.28
CA VAL A 160 -17.51 5.93 4.63
C VAL A 160 -16.66 4.73 5.02
N TYR A 161 -15.35 4.97 5.19
CA TYR A 161 -14.39 3.92 5.55
C TYR A 161 -13.90 4.12 6.99
N HIS A 162 -13.65 3.01 7.65
CA HIS A 162 -13.08 2.97 9.00
C HIS A 162 -12.25 1.71 9.20
N LEU A 163 -11.43 1.68 10.24
CA LEU A 163 -10.64 0.50 10.55
C LEU A 163 -11.54 -0.64 11.04
N THR A 164 -11.26 -1.83 10.58
CA THR A 164 -11.79 -3.04 11.19
C THR A 164 -11.05 -3.27 12.49
N ASP A 165 -11.75 -3.17 13.62
CA ASP A 165 -11.20 -3.40 14.96
C ASP A 165 -12.23 -4.13 15.83
N ASN A 166 -12.14 -5.45 15.87
CA ASN A 166 -12.85 -6.28 16.85
C ASN A 166 -11.88 -6.66 17.96
N ALA A 167 -12.10 -6.16 19.16
CA ALA A 167 -11.22 -6.38 20.31
C ALA A 167 -10.96 -7.87 20.61
N ALA A 168 -11.94 -8.75 20.37
CA ALA A 168 -11.81 -10.19 20.55
C ALA A 168 -10.85 -10.84 19.54
N ASP A 169 -10.73 -10.25 18.32
CA ASP A 169 -10.03 -10.87 17.20
C ASP A 169 -8.74 -10.15 16.80
N ARG A 170 -8.29 -9.18 17.60
CA ARG A 170 -7.09 -8.37 17.27
C ARG A 170 -5.83 -9.20 16.96
N ARG A 171 -5.76 -10.43 17.47
CA ARG A 171 -4.63 -11.33 17.22
C ARG A 171 -4.70 -12.06 15.87
N THR A 172 -5.81 -11.98 15.16
CA THR A 172 -6.05 -12.72 13.90
C THR A 172 -6.63 -11.87 12.79
N GLN A 173 -7.44 -10.86 13.09
CA GLN A 173 -8.23 -10.09 12.11
C GLN A 173 -7.37 -9.37 11.07
N TYR A 174 -6.13 -8.95 11.41
CA TYR A 174 -5.27 -8.30 10.45
C TYR A 174 -4.88 -9.24 9.30
N ARG A 175 -4.47 -10.49 9.63
CA ARG A 175 -4.12 -11.48 8.63
C ARG A 175 -5.35 -11.98 7.88
N ALA A 176 -6.49 -12.11 8.54
CA ALA A 176 -7.74 -12.55 7.95
C ALA A 176 -8.13 -11.72 6.71
N MET A 177 -7.92 -10.42 6.71
CA MET A 177 -8.13 -9.55 5.52
C MET A 177 -7.34 -9.96 4.29
N PHE A 178 -6.30 -10.78 4.42
CA PHE A 178 -5.39 -11.16 3.32
C PHE A 178 -5.49 -12.63 2.94
N ILE A 179 -6.21 -13.44 3.73
CA ILE A 179 -6.28 -14.89 3.50
C ILE A 179 -7.70 -15.41 3.24
N GLU A 180 -8.73 -14.61 3.52
CA GLU A 180 -10.12 -15.01 3.31
C GLU A 180 -10.56 -14.76 1.85
N SER A 181 -11.32 -15.70 1.28
CA SER A 181 -11.88 -15.61 -0.07
C SER A 181 -13.03 -14.60 -0.19
N ASN A 182 -13.60 -14.17 0.94
CA ASN A 182 -14.67 -13.17 1.01
C ASN A 182 -14.23 -11.87 1.72
N ALA A 183 -12.94 -11.60 1.74
CA ALA A 183 -12.37 -10.47 2.47
C ALA A 183 -12.98 -9.13 2.06
N THR A 184 -13.28 -8.94 0.77
CA THR A 184 -13.91 -7.71 0.25
C THR A 184 -15.34 -7.49 0.75
N THR A 185 -16.03 -8.53 1.16
CA THR A 185 -17.37 -8.44 1.77
C THR A 185 -17.26 -8.30 3.28
N THR A 186 -16.45 -9.14 3.92
CA THR A 186 -16.28 -9.16 5.39
C THR A 186 -15.67 -7.86 5.90
N TYR A 187 -14.71 -7.29 5.17
CA TYR A 187 -13.97 -6.08 5.56
C TYR A 187 -14.24 -4.90 4.62
N ALA A 188 -15.46 -4.81 4.06
CA ALA A 188 -15.89 -3.76 3.13
C ALA A 188 -15.75 -2.34 3.72
N ASN A 189 -15.78 -2.21 5.04
CA ASN A 189 -15.57 -0.95 5.74
C ASN A 189 -14.11 -0.46 5.73
N GLU A 190 -13.14 -1.35 5.48
CA GLU A 190 -11.73 -0.98 5.45
C GLU A 190 -11.10 -1.15 4.05
N ILE A 191 -11.53 -2.13 3.27
CA ILE A 191 -10.99 -2.39 1.93
C ILE A 191 -11.60 -1.42 0.92
N ILE A 192 -10.78 -0.52 0.38
CA ILE A 192 -11.20 0.50 -0.59
C ILE A 192 -11.15 -0.04 -2.01
N TRP A 193 -10.09 -0.79 -2.35
CA TRP A 193 -9.90 -1.40 -3.66
C TRP A 193 -9.21 -2.74 -3.54
N ALA A 194 -9.73 -3.73 -4.25
CA ALA A 194 -9.19 -5.08 -4.24
C ALA A 194 -9.31 -5.74 -5.61
N ARG A 195 -8.54 -6.80 -5.79
CA ARG A 195 -8.77 -7.78 -6.83
C ARG A 195 -9.46 -8.99 -6.23
N ASN A 196 -10.67 -9.27 -6.72
CA ASN A 196 -11.45 -10.41 -6.28
C ASN A 196 -11.02 -11.66 -7.04
N TYR A 197 -11.07 -12.77 -6.35
CA TYR A 197 -10.83 -14.11 -6.87
C TYR A 197 -11.97 -15.04 -6.50
N ASP A 198 -12.18 -16.08 -7.31
CA ASP A 198 -13.30 -17.00 -7.15
C ASP A 198 -12.92 -18.36 -7.76
N SER A 199 -12.84 -19.39 -6.95
CA SER A 199 -12.49 -20.74 -7.38
C SER A 199 -13.60 -21.40 -8.23
N GLU A 200 -14.87 -21.04 -8.02
CA GLU A 200 -15.98 -21.57 -8.81
C GLU A 200 -15.94 -21.02 -10.26
N LEU A 201 -15.45 -19.79 -10.41
CA LEU A 201 -15.24 -19.17 -11.72
C LEU A 201 -13.86 -19.47 -12.32
N ASN A 202 -13.04 -20.29 -11.67
CA ASN A 202 -11.63 -20.55 -12.03
C ASN A 202 -10.76 -19.28 -12.11
N VAL A 203 -11.11 -18.23 -11.37
CA VAL A 203 -10.32 -17.01 -11.22
C VAL A 203 -9.48 -17.14 -9.95
N THR A 204 -8.29 -17.72 -10.07
CA THR A 204 -7.44 -18.10 -8.95
C THR A 204 -6.00 -17.60 -9.12
N HIS A 205 -5.18 -17.74 -8.08
CA HIS A 205 -3.77 -17.33 -8.10
C HIS A 205 -2.86 -18.32 -7.35
N TYR A 206 -1.54 -18.06 -7.36
CA TYR A 206 -0.49 -18.93 -6.81
C TYR A 206 0.08 -18.45 -5.47
N MET A 207 -0.66 -17.65 -4.69
CA MET A 207 -0.06 -16.94 -3.55
C MET A 207 0.61 -17.88 -2.55
N ASN A 208 -0.03 -19.00 -2.17
CA ASN A 208 0.58 -19.94 -1.24
C ASN A 208 1.93 -20.46 -1.74
N SER A 209 2.03 -20.77 -3.04
CA SER A 209 3.27 -21.29 -3.64
C SER A 209 4.46 -20.36 -3.45
N TYR A 210 4.24 -19.03 -3.45
CA TYR A 210 5.33 -18.07 -3.23
C TYR A 210 5.91 -18.13 -1.82
N PHE A 211 5.15 -18.62 -0.84
CA PHE A 211 5.56 -18.63 0.57
C PHE A 211 6.03 -19.99 1.08
N ILE A 212 5.82 -21.07 0.28
CA ILE A 212 6.11 -22.43 0.71
C ILE A 212 6.90 -23.27 -0.32
N ASN A 213 7.06 -22.78 -1.54
CA ASN A 213 7.74 -23.53 -2.61
C ASN A 213 9.06 -22.85 -2.99
N GLN A 214 10.17 -23.57 -2.80
CA GLN A 214 11.52 -23.09 -3.09
C GLN A 214 11.75 -22.70 -4.56
N GLN A 215 10.92 -23.22 -5.49
CA GLN A 215 11.04 -22.94 -6.92
C GLN A 215 10.59 -21.52 -7.32
N TYR A 216 9.74 -20.87 -6.49
CA TYR A 216 9.18 -19.55 -6.84
C TYR A 216 10.02 -18.41 -6.27
N ALA A 217 10.18 -18.33 -4.97
CA ALA A 217 10.98 -17.31 -4.31
C ALA A 217 11.21 -17.69 -2.85
N ASN A 218 12.41 -17.41 -2.34
CA ASN A 218 12.75 -17.62 -0.93
C ASN A 218 12.46 -16.34 -0.16
N TYR A 219 11.19 -15.96 -0.04
CA TYR A 219 10.80 -14.77 0.71
C TYR A 219 11.08 -14.93 2.20
N ALA A 220 11.80 -13.99 2.75
CA ALA A 220 12.11 -13.91 4.17
C ALA A 220 12.26 -12.44 4.59
N PHE A 221 11.90 -12.14 5.83
CA PHE A 221 12.20 -10.84 6.40
C PHE A 221 13.60 -10.81 7.01
N THR A 222 14.19 -9.63 7.14
CA THR A 222 15.43 -9.43 7.87
C THR A 222 15.15 -9.22 9.36
N ARG A 223 16.12 -9.56 10.23
CA ARG A 223 16.01 -9.24 11.66
C ARG A 223 15.83 -7.74 11.90
N GLN A 224 16.53 -6.92 11.13
CA GLN A 224 16.38 -5.47 11.22
C GLN A 224 14.94 -5.01 11.04
N PHE A 225 14.22 -5.58 10.08
CA PHE A 225 12.78 -5.29 9.91
C PHE A 225 11.95 -5.82 11.08
N ILE A 226 12.21 -7.04 11.57
CA ILE A 226 11.46 -7.63 12.70
C ILE A 226 11.65 -6.80 13.98
N ASN A 227 12.83 -6.25 14.20
CA ASN A 227 13.11 -5.40 15.36
C ASN A 227 12.32 -4.08 15.34
N THR A 228 11.81 -3.63 14.19
CA THR A 228 10.97 -2.42 14.13
C THR A 228 9.61 -2.59 14.78
N TYR A 229 9.10 -3.81 14.93
CA TYR A 229 7.85 -4.06 15.66
C TYR A 229 8.01 -3.70 17.13
N LEU A 230 7.04 -2.98 17.69
CA LEU A 230 7.04 -2.57 19.09
C LEU A 230 6.68 -3.72 20.05
N MET A 231 6.96 -3.53 21.33
CA MET A 231 6.34 -4.29 22.39
C MET A 231 4.89 -3.84 22.58
N THR A 232 4.05 -4.66 23.23
CA THR A 232 2.65 -4.31 23.49
C THR A 232 2.48 -3.09 24.41
N ASP A 233 3.48 -2.80 25.24
CA ASP A 233 3.50 -1.59 26.08
C ASP A 233 3.91 -0.32 25.30
N GLY A 234 4.24 -0.46 24.02
CA GLY A 234 4.64 0.64 23.14
C GLY A 234 6.14 0.93 23.12
N THR A 235 6.95 0.22 23.91
CA THR A 235 8.41 0.41 23.93
C THR A 235 9.06 -0.25 22.68
N PRO A 236 10.16 0.29 22.15
CA PRO A 236 10.98 -0.40 21.16
C PRO A 236 11.50 -1.74 21.68
N PHE A 237 11.53 -2.75 20.82
CA PHE A 237 12.08 -4.07 21.17
C PHE A 237 13.55 -3.98 21.58
N THR A 238 14.31 -3.17 20.88
CA THR A 238 15.75 -2.94 21.10
C THR A 238 16.05 -2.23 22.41
N ASP A 239 15.13 -1.42 22.93
CA ASP A 239 15.24 -0.81 24.26
C ASP A 239 14.92 -1.83 25.36
N LYS A 240 13.92 -2.69 25.12
CA LYS A 240 13.54 -3.75 26.06
C LYS A 240 14.63 -4.81 26.19
N TYR A 241 15.30 -5.12 25.10
CA TYR A 241 16.36 -6.13 25.00
C TYR A 241 17.62 -5.50 24.34
N PRO A 242 18.50 -4.84 25.11
CA PRO A 242 19.71 -4.24 24.54
C PRO A 242 20.61 -5.25 23.81
N ASP A 243 20.62 -6.51 24.29
CA ASP A 243 21.33 -7.62 23.64
C ASP A 243 20.45 -8.40 22.67
N TYR A 244 19.59 -7.70 21.92
CA TYR A 244 18.57 -8.29 21.03
C TYR A 244 19.11 -9.28 20.01
N ASP A 245 20.39 -9.21 19.65
CA ASP A 245 21.02 -10.19 18.75
C ASP A 245 21.25 -11.56 19.38
N SER A 246 21.19 -11.63 20.72
CA SER A 246 21.45 -12.84 21.52
C SER A 246 20.18 -13.51 22.03
N VAL A 247 19.00 -12.87 21.93
CA VAL A 247 17.74 -13.46 22.42
C VAL A 247 17.31 -14.63 21.55
N ASP A 248 16.71 -15.63 22.18
CA ASP A 248 16.11 -16.75 21.46
C ASP A 248 14.83 -16.34 20.74
N PHE A 249 14.46 -17.12 19.72
CA PHE A 249 13.32 -16.80 18.85
C PHE A 249 11.97 -16.73 19.57
N THR A 250 11.78 -17.50 20.64
CA THR A 250 10.55 -17.48 21.45
C THR A 250 10.44 -16.16 22.23
N THR A 251 11.53 -15.73 22.85
CA THR A 251 11.64 -14.45 23.54
C THR A 251 11.46 -13.29 22.56
N GLU A 252 12.12 -13.36 21.37
CA GLU A 252 12.00 -12.36 20.31
C GLU A 252 10.55 -12.16 19.83
N CYS A 253 9.74 -13.22 19.80
CA CYS A 253 8.33 -13.17 19.39
C CYS A 253 7.35 -12.82 20.51
N SER A 254 7.79 -12.83 21.79
CA SER A 254 6.91 -12.69 22.95
C SER A 254 6.61 -11.24 23.32
N GLY A 255 5.35 -10.93 23.69
CA GLY A 255 4.94 -9.59 24.13
C GLY A 255 5.01 -8.50 23.06
N ARG A 256 5.03 -8.87 21.79
CA ARG A 256 5.17 -7.97 20.65
C ARG A 256 3.81 -7.54 20.09
N ASP A 257 3.85 -6.50 19.28
CA ASP A 257 2.79 -6.11 18.35
C ASP A 257 2.11 -7.35 17.75
N TYR A 258 0.79 -7.44 17.84
CA TYR A 258 0.05 -8.60 17.37
C TYR A 258 0.20 -8.86 15.86
N ARG A 259 0.58 -7.85 15.10
CA ARG A 259 0.84 -8.00 13.65
C ARG A 259 2.09 -8.83 13.36
N LEU A 260 3.05 -8.91 14.29
CA LEU A 260 4.24 -9.75 14.11
C LEU A 260 3.84 -11.22 13.88
N ALA A 261 3.03 -11.78 14.79
CA ALA A 261 2.54 -13.17 14.68
C ALA A 261 1.54 -13.38 13.52
N GLN A 262 1.06 -12.30 12.90
CA GLN A 262 0.20 -12.32 11.71
C GLN A 262 0.98 -12.07 10.42
N THR A 263 2.26 -11.76 10.52
CA THR A 263 3.15 -11.48 9.39
C THR A 263 4.16 -12.60 9.16
N ILE A 264 4.71 -13.19 10.23
CA ILE A 264 5.67 -14.30 10.17
C ILE A 264 5.22 -15.50 10.97
N ARG A 265 5.79 -16.69 10.66
CA ARG A 265 5.63 -17.89 11.50
C ARG A 265 6.31 -17.63 12.85
N THR A 266 5.51 -17.54 13.90
CA THR A 266 5.98 -17.46 15.29
C THR A 266 5.72 -18.77 16.01
N PRO A 267 6.30 -19.03 17.19
CA PRO A 267 5.91 -20.17 18.02
C PRO A 267 4.38 -20.19 18.23
N GLY A 268 3.77 -21.35 18.03
CA GLY A 268 2.32 -21.51 18.12
C GLY A 268 1.55 -21.35 16.79
N PHE A 269 2.20 -21.04 15.69
CA PHE A 269 1.51 -20.94 14.39
C PHE A 269 0.97 -22.31 13.95
N THR A 270 -0.33 -22.37 13.64
CA THR A 270 -1.05 -23.57 13.17
C THR A 270 -1.78 -23.28 11.86
N ARG A 271 -2.18 -24.33 11.14
CA ARG A 271 -2.97 -24.27 9.89
C ARG A 271 -4.04 -25.36 9.90
N ASP A 272 -4.97 -25.31 8.94
CA ASP A 272 -6.02 -26.30 8.69
C ASP A 272 -6.95 -26.54 9.90
N GLY A 273 -7.09 -25.54 10.78
CA GLY A 273 -7.83 -25.68 12.04
C GLY A 273 -7.23 -26.71 13.02
N GLY A 274 -6.01 -27.18 12.72
CA GLY A 274 -5.32 -28.21 13.51
C GLY A 274 -4.53 -27.65 14.69
N THR A 275 -3.97 -28.55 15.48
CA THR A 275 -3.12 -28.25 16.65
C THR A 275 -1.62 -28.41 16.36
N THR A 276 -1.26 -28.96 15.18
CA THR A 276 0.14 -29.13 14.80
C THR A 276 0.77 -27.76 14.57
N GLN A 277 1.84 -27.47 15.29
CA GLN A 277 2.59 -26.24 15.12
C GLN A 277 3.54 -26.33 13.94
N TRP A 278 3.59 -25.27 13.14
CA TRP A 278 4.46 -25.15 11.97
C TRP A 278 5.60 -24.19 12.27
N ALA A 279 6.77 -24.73 12.58
CA ALA A 279 7.99 -23.94 12.73
C ALA A 279 8.38 -23.26 11.39
N PRO A 280 9.17 -22.17 11.43
CA PRO A 280 9.78 -21.63 10.21
C PRO A 280 10.61 -22.70 9.50
N ASP A 281 10.41 -22.82 8.19
CA ASP A 281 11.17 -23.74 7.36
C ASP A 281 12.45 -23.04 6.86
N VAL A 282 13.58 -23.38 7.44
CA VAL A 282 14.88 -22.79 7.10
C VAL A 282 15.40 -23.20 5.73
N THR A 283 14.85 -24.26 5.13
CA THR A 283 15.17 -24.62 3.74
C THR A 283 14.55 -23.62 2.76
N PHE A 284 13.43 -23.04 3.13
CA PHE A 284 12.71 -22.03 2.38
C PHE A 284 13.08 -20.61 2.82
N SER A 285 12.96 -20.29 4.11
CA SER A 285 13.22 -18.96 4.68
C SER A 285 14.61 -18.91 5.30
N LYS A 286 15.60 -18.39 4.57
CA LYS A 286 17.01 -18.40 4.99
C LYS A 286 17.31 -17.59 6.25
N THR A 287 16.45 -16.64 6.60
CA THR A 287 16.59 -15.81 7.81
C THR A 287 15.84 -16.39 9.01
N GLY A 288 14.96 -17.39 8.80
CA GLY A 288 14.06 -17.90 9.83
C GLY A 288 12.75 -17.07 9.99
N TYR A 289 12.67 -15.87 9.44
CA TYR A 289 11.46 -15.01 9.51
C TYR A 289 10.57 -15.25 8.29
N GLN A 290 9.92 -16.41 8.27
CA GLN A 290 9.10 -16.86 7.15
C GLN A 290 7.76 -16.13 7.09
N PRO A 291 7.42 -15.44 5.96
CA PRO A 291 6.15 -14.72 5.84
C PRO A 291 4.93 -15.63 5.80
N ILE A 292 3.82 -15.17 6.41
CA ILE A 292 2.52 -15.85 6.39
C ILE A 292 1.34 -14.95 6.05
N LYS A 293 1.56 -13.64 5.95
CA LYS A 293 0.47 -12.66 5.82
C LYS A 293 -0.53 -12.99 4.70
N TRP A 294 -0.05 -13.56 3.60
CA TRP A 294 -0.87 -13.93 2.44
C TRP A 294 -1.05 -15.44 2.28
N LEU A 295 -0.43 -16.22 3.14
CA LEU A 295 -0.52 -17.67 3.12
C LEU A 295 -1.86 -18.09 3.75
N THR A 296 -2.77 -18.67 2.96
CA THR A 296 -4.05 -19.16 3.46
C THR A 296 -3.85 -20.29 4.47
N ASP A 297 -4.82 -20.49 5.35
CA ASP A 297 -4.76 -21.57 6.35
C ASP A 297 -5.10 -22.95 5.76
N ASP A 298 -5.60 -23.00 4.54
CA ASP A 298 -5.88 -24.24 3.80
C ASP A 298 -4.60 -24.74 3.08
N SER A 299 -3.97 -25.74 3.64
CA SER A 299 -2.75 -26.36 3.06
C SER A 299 -3.01 -27.14 1.77
N SER A 300 -4.25 -27.49 1.45
CA SER A 300 -4.58 -28.11 0.16
C SER A 300 -4.33 -27.18 -1.03
N LYS A 301 -4.22 -25.87 -0.78
CA LYS A 301 -3.86 -24.86 -1.77
C LYS A 301 -2.35 -24.68 -1.95
N ASP A 302 -1.54 -25.44 -1.19
CA ASP A 302 -0.08 -25.45 -1.25
C ASP A 302 0.42 -26.30 -2.43
N THR A 303 0.11 -25.87 -3.62
CA THR A 303 0.43 -26.62 -4.84
C THR A 303 1.09 -25.74 -5.89
N ASN A 304 1.74 -26.37 -6.88
CA ASN A 304 2.30 -25.68 -8.04
C ASN A 304 1.23 -25.22 -9.05
N THR A 305 -0.06 -25.35 -8.72
CA THR A 305 -1.17 -24.93 -9.55
C THR A 305 -1.90 -23.77 -8.89
N SER A 306 -2.52 -22.91 -9.70
CA SER A 306 -3.35 -21.83 -9.21
C SER A 306 -4.57 -22.39 -8.50
N LYS A 307 -4.66 -22.22 -7.17
CA LYS A 307 -5.77 -22.69 -6.34
C LYS A 307 -6.22 -21.68 -5.26
N CYS A 308 -5.41 -20.64 -5.01
CA CYS A 308 -5.78 -19.63 -4.05
C CYS A 308 -6.87 -18.73 -4.63
N ASP A 309 -7.89 -18.47 -3.84
CA ASP A 309 -9.06 -17.65 -4.19
C ASP A 309 -9.32 -16.53 -3.16
N ASN A 310 -8.38 -16.33 -2.24
CA ASN A 310 -8.44 -15.20 -1.32
C ASN A 310 -8.33 -13.88 -2.08
N ASP A 311 -9.17 -12.92 -1.71
CA ASP A 311 -9.15 -11.57 -2.25
C ASP A 311 -7.81 -10.88 -1.98
N VAL A 312 -7.39 -10.01 -2.91
CA VAL A 312 -6.14 -9.24 -2.79
C VAL A 312 -6.44 -7.76 -2.59
N PRO A 313 -6.46 -7.27 -1.33
CA PRO A 313 -6.58 -5.85 -1.04
C PRO A 313 -5.43 -5.05 -1.66
N LEU A 314 -5.76 -4.06 -2.49
CA LEU A 314 -4.81 -3.16 -3.16
C LEU A 314 -4.70 -1.81 -2.44
N MET A 315 -5.81 -1.34 -1.86
CA MET A 315 -5.89 -0.11 -1.07
C MET A 315 -6.82 -0.32 0.12
N ARG A 316 -6.40 0.11 1.29
CA ARG A 316 -7.15 0.00 2.54
C ARG A 316 -7.14 1.33 3.29
N TYR A 317 -8.15 1.53 4.15
CA TYR A 317 -8.28 2.74 4.96
C TYR A 317 -7.07 2.97 5.89
N ALA A 318 -6.46 1.90 6.40
CA ALA A 318 -5.21 2.01 7.16
C ALA A 318 -4.10 2.75 6.40
N GLU A 319 -3.98 2.53 5.08
CA GLU A 319 -3.02 3.27 4.25
C GLU A 319 -3.38 4.75 4.13
N VAL A 320 -4.67 5.08 4.05
CA VAL A 320 -5.13 6.49 4.03
C VAL A 320 -4.70 7.21 5.30
N LEU A 321 -4.89 6.57 6.47
CA LEU A 321 -4.44 7.12 7.75
C LEU A 321 -2.92 7.31 7.81
N LEU A 322 -2.16 6.32 7.33
CA LEU A 322 -0.69 6.39 7.26
C LEU A 322 -0.22 7.47 6.27
N ASN A 323 -0.84 7.57 5.09
CA ASN A 323 -0.50 8.62 4.13
C ASN A 323 -0.75 10.01 4.68
N TYR A 324 -1.89 10.20 5.39
CA TYR A 324 -2.21 11.44 6.06
C TYR A 324 -1.18 11.81 7.14
N ALA A 325 -0.89 10.86 8.03
CA ALA A 325 0.08 11.05 9.11
C ALA A 325 1.48 11.38 8.56
N GLU A 326 1.94 10.63 7.56
CA GLU A 326 3.26 10.84 6.97
C GLU A 326 3.35 12.20 6.27
N ALA A 327 2.35 12.56 5.46
CA ALA A 327 2.32 13.87 4.80
C ALA A 327 2.30 15.03 5.80
N LYS A 328 1.53 14.90 6.90
CA LYS A 328 1.52 15.90 7.99
C LYS A 328 2.89 15.99 8.71
N ALA A 329 3.53 14.87 8.99
CA ALA A 329 4.86 14.86 9.59
C ALA A 329 5.90 15.48 8.63
N GLU A 330 5.86 15.12 7.36
CA GLU A 330 6.79 15.65 6.34
C GLU A 330 6.63 17.17 6.12
N LEU A 331 5.43 17.72 6.36
CA LEU A 331 5.14 19.16 6.32
C LEU A 331 5.44 19.88 7.65
N ASN A 332 5.92 19.17 8.68
CA ASN A 332 6.07 19.67 10.06
C ASN A 332 4.72 20.12 10.68
N GLU A 333 3.63 19.48 10.31
CA GLU A 333 2.26 19.76 10.77
C GLU A 333 1.71 18.62 11.64
N MET A 334 2.55 17.70 12.13
CA MET A 334 2.11 16.65 13.04
C MET A 334 1.68 17.27 14.36
N SER A 335 0.50 16.88 14.84
CA SER A 335 -0.05 17.28 16.12
C SER A 335 -0.58 16.06 16.86
N GLU A 336 -0.84 16.21 18.16
CA GLU A 336 -1.46 15.14 18.96
C GLU A 336 -2.85 14.77 18.43
N GLU A 337 -3.59 15.72 17.86
CA GLU A 337 -4.88 15.48 17.20
C GLU A 337 -4.70 14.56 15.97
N VAL A 338 -3.74 14.88 15.10
CA VAL A 338 -3.41 14.06 13.93
C VAL A 338 -2.98 12.65 14.36
N TRP A 339 -2.10 12.56 15.37
CA TRP A 339 -1.65 11.29 15.92
C TRP A 339 -2.81 10.45 16.45
N ASN A 340 -3.68 11.04 17.26
CA ASN A 340 -4.84 10.36 17.86
C ASN A 340 -5.85 9.90 16.80
N LYS A 341 -5.94 10.61 15.68
CA LYS A 341 -6.81 10.25 14.56
C LYS A 341 -6.24 9.15 13.66
N THR A 342 -4.92 8.96 13.64
CA THR A 342 -4.23 8.14 12.64
C THR A 342 -3.43 6.99 13.27
N ILE A 343 -2.32 7.29 13.92
CA ILE A 343 -1.36 6.27 14.42
C ILE A 343 -1.93 5.55 15.64
N LYS A 344 -2.56 6.27 16.55
CA LYS A 344 -3.10 5.69 17.76
C LYS A 344 -4.08 4.53 17.48
N PRO A 345 -5.14 4.67 16.66
CA PRO A 345 -6.06 3.56 16.43
C PRO A 345 -5.41 2.38 15.68
N LEU A 346 -4.39 2.61 14.86
CA LEU A 346 -3.63 1.54 14.23
C LEU A 346 -2.84 0.72 15.24
N ARG A 347 -2.19 1.37 16.21
CA ARG A 347 -1.46 0.72 17.29
C ARG A 347 -2.38 -0.01 18.28
N GLU A 348 -3.46 0.63 18.70
CA GLU A 348 -4.43 0.01 19.61
C GLU A 348 -5.05 -1.25 19.02
N ARG A 349 -5.41 -1.23 17.72
CA ARG A 349 -5.85 -2.42 16.99
C ARG A 349 -4.79 -3.53 16.97
N ALA A 350 -3.53 -3.16 16.91
CA ALA A 350 -2.39 -4.08 16.94
C ALA A 350 -2.01 -4.54 18.36
N GLY A 351 -2.79 -4.16 19.40
CA GLY A 351 -2.50 -4.49 20.79
C GLY A 351 -1.30 -3.74 21.37
N VAL A 352 -0.95 -2.61 20.79
CA VAL A 352 0.19 -1.77 21.19
C VAL A 352 -0.32 -0.50 21.86
N THR A 353 0.21 -0.18 23.03
CA THR A 353 -0.02 1.12 23.67
C THR A 353 0.58 2.23 22.78
N SER A 354 -0.26 3.19 22.41
CA SER A 354 0.19 4.29 21.55
C SER A 354 0.84 5.38 22.39
N ILE A 355 2.15 5.55 22.22
CA ILE A 355 2.95 6.61 22.84
C ILE A 355 3.15 7.71 21.81
N TYR A 356 2.82 8.97 22.17
CA TYR A 356 3.13 10.13 21.35
C TYR A 356 4.64 10.41 21.44
N PRO A 357 5.40 10.39 20.34
CA PRO A 357 6.85 10.46 20.40
C PRO A 357 7.35 11.86 20.77
N THR A 358 8.30 11.93 21.68
CA THR A 358 8.99 13.18 22.07
C THR A 358 10.45 13.21 21.64
N THR A 359 11.02 12.04 21.38
CA THR A 359 12.40 11.85 20.94
C THR A 359 12.47 10.81 19.85
N ALA A 360 13.46 10.92 18.97
CA ALA A 360 13.71 9.93 17.95
C ALA A 360 14.26 8.63 18.56
N ASP A 361 13.72 7.49 18.13
CA ASP A 361 14.28 6.20 18.49
C ASP A 361 15.63 5.99 17.77
N PRO A 362 16.74 5.78 18.49
CA PRO A 362 18.06 5.59 17.89
C PRO A 362 18.10 4.41 16.89
N TYR A 363 17.40 3.32 17.18
CA TYR A 363 17.33 2.19 16.27
C TYR A 363 16.68 2.55 14.93
N MET A 364 15.58 3.31 14.96
CA MET A 364 14.92 3.77 13.72
C MET A 364 15.76 4.79 12.96
N VAL A 365 16.52 5.65 13.65
CA VAL A 365 17.47 6.57 13.01
C VAL A 365 18.54 5.78 12.25
N GLU A 366 19.12 4.75 12.88
CA GLU A 366 20.10 3.87 12.23
C GLU A 366 19.48 3.06 11.08
N TYR A 367 18.28 2.50 11.28
CA TYR A 367 17.53 1.75 10.27
C TYR A 367 17.33 2.55 8.97
N PHE A 368 17.08 3.86 9.09
CA PHE A 368 16.99 4.78 7.96
C PHE A 368 18.34 5.45 7.62
N GLN A 369 19.47 4.85 8.00
CA GLN A 369 20.84 5.29 7.66
C GLN A 369 21.14 6.75 8.04
N ASN A 370 20.59 7.21 9.15
CA ASN A 370 20.70 8.58 9.66
C ASN A 370 20.18 9.69 8.71
N GLN A 371 19.36 9.31 7.73
CA GLN A 371 18.76 10.28 6.79
C GLN A 371 17.53 10.99 7.36
N VAL A 372 16.92 10.42 8.37
CA VAL A 372 15.73 10.94 9.05
C VAL A 372 15.95 10.89 10.55
N THR A 373 15.73 12.01 11.22
CA THR A 373 15.87 12.17 12.68
C THR A 373 14.62 12.74 13.34
N ASP A 374 13.61 13.11 12.55
CA ASP A 374 12.33 13.57 13.08
C ASP A 374 11.57 12.39 13.70
N PRO A 375 11.19 12.48 15.00
CA PRO A 375 10.56 11.38 15.71
C PRO A 375 9.19 11.00 15.12
N PHE A 376 8.43 11.95 14.59
CA PHE A 376 7.12 11.66 14.01
C PHE A 376 7.25 10.93 12.68
N ILE A 377 8.16 11.37 11.81
CA ILE A 377 8.41 10.70 10.53
C ILE A 377 8.88 9.26 10.78
N LEU A 378 9.82 9.06 11.73
CA LEU A 378 10.32 7.73 12.08
C LEU A 378 9.20 6.82 12.59
N GLU A 379 8.36 7.31 13.49
CA GLU A 379 7.28 6.50 14.06
C GLU A 379 6.14 6.21 13.08
N VAL A 380 5.82 7.15 12.18
CA VAL A 380 4.86 6.88 11.10
C VAL A 380 5.40 5.84 10.11
N ARG A 381 6.69 5.92 9.78
CA ARG A 381 7.35 4.93 8.92
C ARG A 381 7.49 3.57 9.58
N ARG A 382 7.69 3.52 10.90
CA ARG A 382 7.62 2.28 11.69
C ARG A 382 6.24 1.64 11.57
N GLU A 383 5.19 2.45 11.70
CA GLU A 383 3.80 1.99 11.66
C GLU A 383 3.39 1.47 10.27
N ARG A 384 3.97 2.01 9.19
CA ARG A 384 3.78 1.58 7.80
C ARG A 384 4.42 0.23 7.51
#